data_bec161124bfd1532139e166b4fa6e07e
#
_entry.id   bec161124bfd1532139e166b4fa6e07e
#
_cell.length_a   1.000
_cell.length_b   1.000
_cell.length_c   1.000
_cell.angle_alpha   90.00
_cell.angle_beta   90.00
_cell.angle_gamma   90.00
#
_symmetry.space_group_name_H-M   'P 1'
#
loop_
_entity.id
_entity.type
_entity.pdbx_description
1 polymer ?
#
loop_
_entity_poly.entity_id
_entity_poly.type
_entity_poly.pdbx_seq_one_letter_code
_entity_poly.pdbx_strand_id
1 'polypeptide(L)'
;RFREALFFPREGHVEPRRVLPLLHEKLRQKGVEIRYQTAVDPKSLSGVVIDCRGLAARDDFPELRGVKGEIAMVETQEVKLERPVRLLHPRWPLYVVPRPEGRFLIGATSIESEDKRVSVRSALELLTAAYALHPAFAEARIVELGAGLRPAFPDNLPRIQVSGDKIAVNGLYRHGFLLAPALAELTFNYVVNGVRDNEVMRWI
;
A
#
# COMPACT_ATOMS: atom_id res chain seq x y z
N ARG A 1 30.50 9.38 -0.85
CA ARG A 1 29.01 9.27 -0.91
C ARG A 1 28.65 8.56 -2.20
N PHE A 2 27.38 8.68 -2.69
CA PHE A 2 26.93 8.01 -3.91
C PHE A 2 27.71 8.52 -5.11
N ARG A 3 28.23 7.63 -5.95
CA ARG A 3 29.00 7.97 -7.15
C ARG A 3 28.15 7.90 -8.40
N GLU A 4 27.10 7.10 -8.35
CA GLU A 4 26.21 6.83 -9.48
C GLU A 4 24.76 6.80 -9.02
N ALA A 5 23.85 7.12 -9.91
CA ALA A 5 22.41 7.05 -9.72
C ALA A 5 21.72 6.59 -11.01
N LEU A 6 20.67 5.79 -10.87
CA LEU A 6 19.78 5.43 -11.96
C LEU A 6 18.60 6.41 -11.99
N PHE A 7 18.31 6.94 -13.15
CA PHE A 7 17.20 7.84 -13.36
C PHE A 7 16.06 7.13 -14.10
N PHE A 8 14.85 7.17 -13.51
CA PHE A 8 13.64 6.62 -14.08
C PHE A 8 12.68 7.75 -14.46
N PRO A 9 12.65 8.20 -15.72
CA PRO A 9 11.90 9.40 -16.13
C PRO A 9 10.39 9.26 -15.97
N ARG A 10 9.87 8.02 -15.97
CA ARG A 10 8.43 7.71 -15.85
C ARG A 10 8.01 7.28 -14.45
N GLU A 11 8.92 7.29 -13.47
CA GLU A 11 8.54 6.98 -12.09
C GLU A 11 7.69 8.10 -11.51
N GLY A 12 6.58 7.73 -10.90
CA GLY A 12 5.67 8.65 -10.23
C GLY A 12 5.34 8.17 -8.82
N HIS A 13 4.61 9.00 -8.09
CA HIS A 13 4.06 8.63 -6.80
C HIS A 13 2.67 9.24 -6.61
N VAL A 14 1.88 8.61 -5.75
CA VAL A 14 0.60 9.14 -5.29
C VAL A 14 0.66 9.38 -3.79
N GLU A 15 -0.18 10.27 -3.31
CA GLU A 15 -0.40 10.48 -1.89
C GLU A 15 -1.72 9.80 -1.47
N PRO A 16 -1.67 8.64 -0.80
CA PRO A 16 -2.86 7.85 -0.47
C PRO A 16 -3.91 8.64 0.32
N ARG A 17 -3.46 9.49 1.25
CA ARG A 17 -4.33 10.32 2.09
C ARG A 17 -5.11 11.39 1.33
N ARG A 18 -4.68 11.72 0.12
CA ARG A 18 -5.39 12.64 -0.78
C ARG A 18 -6.20 11.91 -1.85
N VAL A 19 -5.63 10.85 -2.42
CA VAL A 19 -6.26 10.12 -3.52
C VAL A 19 -7.51 9.37 -3.05
N LEU A 20 -7.49 8.73 -1.88
CA LEU A 20 -8.65 7.96 -1.40
C LEU A 20 -9.90 8.83 -1.17
N PRO A 21 -9.83 10.00 -0.49
CA PRO A 21 -10.98 10.89 -0.39
C PRO A 21 -11.51 11.37 -1.76
N LEU A 22 -10.62 11.67 -2.70
CA LEU A 22 -11.01 12.07 -4.05
C LEU A 22 -11.73 10.95 -4.81
N LEU A 23 -11.29 9.70 -4.66
CA LEU A 23 -11.98 8.55 -5.24
C LEU A 23 -13.37 8.38 -4.63
N HIS A 24 -13.52 8.49 -3.31
CA HIS A 24 -14.81 8.44 -2.64
C HIS A 24 -15.76 9.53 -3.15
N GLU A 25 -15.27 10.75 -3.29
CA GLU A 25 -16.07 11.84 -3.82
C GLU A 25 -16.51 11.56 -5.27
N LYS A 26 -15.61 11.06 -6.11
CA LYS A 26 -15.95 10.67 -7.49
C LYS A 26 -16.99 9.56 -7.56
N LEU A 27 -16.92 8.58 -6.68
CA LEU A 27 -17.93 7.50 -6.60
C LEU A 27 -19.30 8.07 -6.22
N ARG A 28 -19.37 8.97 -5.23
CA ARG A 28 -20.63 9.63 -4.84
C ARG A 28 -21.24 10.44 -5.98
N GLN A 29 -20.41 11.20 -6.71
CA GLN A 29 -20.85 11.96 -7.88
C GLN A 29 -21.42 11.06 -8.98
N LYS A 30 -21.02 9.79 -9.03
CA LYS A 30 -21.56 8.77 -9.94
C LYS A 30 -22.77 8.01 -9.37
N GLY A 31 -23.30 8.43 -8.22
CA GLY A 31 -24.46 7.81 -7.58
C GLY A 31 -24.15 6.53 -6.80
N VAL A 32 -22.88 6.23 -6.53
CA VAL A 32 -22.51 5.07 -5.70
C VAL A 32 -22.79 5.39 -4.24
N GLU A 33 -23.59 4.56 -3.58
CA GLU A 33 -23.80 4.64 -2.13
C GLU A 33 -22.57 4.13 -1.38
N ILE A 34 -22.06 4.94 -0.45
CA ILE A 34 -20.94 4.57 0.42
C ILE A 34 -21.42 4.61 1.87
N ARG A 35 -21.39 3.46 2.54
CA ARG A 35 -21.76 3.31 3.95
C ARG A 35 -20.53 3.20 4.80
N TYR A 36 -20.26 4.22 5.61
CA TYR A 36 -19.15 4.20 6.60
C TYR A 36 -19.62 3.57 7.90
N GLN A 37 -18.65 3.10 8.71
CA GLN A 37 -18.89 2.52 10.03
C GLN A 37 -19.94 1.39 10.03
N THR A 38 -20.04 0.69 8.90
CA THR A 38 -21.01 -0.38 8.69
C THR A 38 -20.24 -1.69 8.50
N ALA A 39 -20.27 -2.55 9.52
CA ALA A 39 -19.76 -3.90 9.42
C ALA A 39 -20.78 -4.79 8.71
N VAL A 40 -20.35 -5.48 7.67
CA VAL A 40 -21.20 -6.39 6.89
C VAL A 40 -20.47 -7.71 6.72
N ASP A 41 -21.19 -8.82 6.96
CA ASP A 41 -20.72 -10.14 6.56
C ASP A 41 -20.99 -10.33 5.06
N PRO A 42 -19.95 -10.50 4.22
CA PRO A 42 -20.14 -10.72 2.79
C PRO A 42 -21.04 -11.93 2.46
N LYS A 43 -21.11 -12.91 3.37
CA LYS A 43 -21.94 -14.10 3.18
C LYS A 43 -23.44 -13.81 3.30
N SER A 44 -23.79 -12.72 3.98
CA SER A 44 -25.20 -12.29 4.14
C SER A 44 -25.73 -11.47 2.98
N LEU A 45 -24.85 -11.05 2.06
CA LEU A 45 -25.25 -10.21 0.92
C LEU A 45 -25.71 -11.08 -0.26
N SER A 46 -26.69 -10.57 -1.00
CA SER A 46 -27.18 -11.15 -2.26
C SER A 46 -26.60 -10.45 -3.48
N GLY A 47 -26.57 -11.13 -4.63
CA GLY A 47 -26.00 -10.63 -5.88
C GLY A 47 -24.48 -10.72 -5.91
N VAL A 48 -23.88 -10.00 -6.84
CA VAL A 48 -22.42 -9.99 -6.99
C VAL A 48 -21.78 -9.21 -5.87
N VAL A 49 -20.94 -9.88 -5.09
CA VAL A 49 -20.22 -9.29 -3.95
C VAL A 49 -18.72 -9.29 -4.25
N ILE A 50 -18.10 -8.10 -4.20
CA ILE A 50 -16.65 -7.96 -4.34
C ILE A 50 -16.07 -7.62 -2.97
N ASP A 51 -15.35 -8.59 -2.37
CA ASP A 51 -14.74 -8.48 -1.05
C ASP A 51 -13.29 -8.02 -1.14
N CYS A 52 -13.02 -6.80 -0.65
CA CYS A 52 -11.69 -6.20 -0.61
C CYS A 52 -11.25 -5.88 0.83
N ARG A 53 -11.69 -6.64 1.84
CA ARG A 53 -11.47 -6.35 3.26
C ARG A 53 -10.02 -6.49 3.74
N GLY A 54 -9.09 -6.96 2.91
CA GLY A 54 -7.70 -7.18 3.32
C GLY A 54 -7.61 -8.16 4.50
N LEU A 55 -6.89 -7.81 5.57
CA LEU A 55 -6.73 -8.68 6.74
C LEU A 55 -8.04 -8.99 7.50
N ALA A 56 -9.08 -8.19 7.32
CA ALA A 56 -10.39 -8.49 7.91
C ALA A 56 -11.10 -9.68 7.23
N ALA A 57 -10.58 -10.18 6.12
CA ALA A 57 -11.06 -11.40 5.45
C ALA A 57 -10.32 -12.68 5.89
N ARG A 58 -9.51 -12.63 6.95
CA ARG A 58 -8.68 -13.77 7.40
C ARG A 58 -9.50 -15.00 7.78
N ASP A 59 -10.72 -14.84 8.29
CA ASP A 59 -11.59 -15.96 8.61
C ASP A 59 -12.00 -16.77 7.36
N ASP A 60 -12.05 -16.09 6.21
CA ASP A 60 -12.32 -16.73 4.93
C ASP A 60 -11.02 -17.21 4.23
N PHE A 61 -9.86 -16.63 4.60
CA PHE A 61 -8.54 -16.92 4.03
C PHE A 61 -7.49 -17.16 5.14
N PRO A 62 -7.47 -18.35 5.76
CA PRO A 62 -6.58 -18.64 6.90
C PRO A 62 -5.08 -18.47 6.60
N GLU A 63 -4.68 -18.59 5.34
CA GLU A 63 -3.30 -18.40 4.89
C GLU A 63 -2.89 -16.92 4.77
N LEU A 64 -3.84 -15.98 4.88
CA LEU A 64 -3.57 -14.56 4.80
C LEU A 64 -2.85 -14.07 6.06
N ARG A 65 -1.68 -13.48 5.89
CA ARG A 65 -0.86 -12.96 6.99
C ARG A 65 -0.67 -11.46 6.91
N GLY A 66 -0.38 -10.87 8.07
CA GLY A 66 -0.04 -9.45 8.17
C GLY A 66 1.47 -9.24 8.12
N VAL A 67 1.95 -8.45 7.16
CA VAL A 67 3.36 -8.05 7.10
C VAL A 67 3.48 -6.57 7.49
N LYS A 68 4.16 -6.32 8.61
CA LYS A 68 4.32 -4.97 9.14
C LYS A 68 5.21 -4.11 8.26
N GLY A 69 4.78 -2.89 8.01
CA GLY A 69 5.57 -1.84 7.40
C GLY A 69 5.55 -0.58 8.26
N GLU A 70 6.72 -0.09 8.61
CA GLU A 70 6.89 1.12 9.38
C GLU A 70 7.45 2.23 8.50
N ILE A 71 7.01 3.45 8.76
CA ILE A 71 7.37 4.66 8.04
C ILE A 71 7.69 5.79 9.01
N ALA A 72 8.45 6.77 8.53
CA ALA A 72 8.60 8.06 9.18
C ALA A 72 8.16 9.17 8.21
N MET A 73 7.44 10.16 8.73
CA MET A 73 7.18 11.42 8.05
C MET A 73 8.03 12.49 8.72
N VAL A 74 8.86 13.15 7.95
CA VAL A 74 9.70 14.25 8.43
C VAL A 74 9.45 15.52 7.64
N GLU A 75 9.81 16.66 8.20
CA GLU A 75 9.63 17.98 7.60
C GLU A 75 10.93 18.79 7.67
N THR A 76 11.38 19.30 6.53
CA THR A 76 12.52 20.23 6.41
C THR A 76 12.40 21.03 5.12
N GLN A 77 12.87 22.28 5.14
CA GLN A 77 12.94 23.15 3.96
C GLN A 77 14.31 23.09 3.24
N GLU A 78 15.28 22.41 3.85
CA GLU A 78 16.67 22.37 3.35
C GLU A 78 16.89 21.30 2.27
N VAL A 79 15.97 20.31 2.18
CA VAL A 79 16.02 19.28 1.16
C VAL A 79 15.05 19.63 0.02
N LYS A 80 15.54 19.58 -1.20
CA LYS A 80 14.75 19.81 -2.42
C LYS A 80 14.72 18.53 -3.25
N LEU A 81 13.61 17.82 -3.20
CA LEU A 81 13.35 16.64 -4.02
C LEU A 81 12.02 16.83 -4.75
N GLU A 82 12.03 16.65 -6.06
CA GLU A 82 10.83 16.73 -6.91
C GLU A 82 10.24 15.34 -7.22
N ARG A 83 10.98 14.29 -6.93
CA ARG A 83 10.61 12.90 -7.23
C ARG A 83 11.07 11.95 -6.13
N PRO A 84 10.48 10.75 -6.06
CA PRO A 84 10.96 9.73 -5.14
C PRO A 84 12.43 9.39 -5.38
N VAL A 85 13.16 9.22 -4.29
CA VAL A 85 14.53 8.72 -4.30
C VAL A 85 14.55 7.37 -3.60
N ARG A 86 15.20 6.38 -4.20
CA ARG A 86 15.39 5.06 -3.60
C ARG A 86 16.86 4.82 -3.30
N LEU A 87 17.15 4.45 -2.07
CA LEU A 87 18.47 3.94 -1.68
C LEU A 87 18.48 2.43 -1.95
N LEU A 88 19.24 2.04 -2.96
CA LEU A 88 19.47 0.62 -3.28
C LEU A 88 20.60 0.07 -2.39
N HIS A 89 20.26 -0.17 -1.13
CA HIS A 89 21.20 -0.73 -0.16
C HIS A 89 20.78 -2.18 0.17
N PRO A 90 21.72 -3.16 0.16
CA PRO A 90 21.37 -4.57 0.36
C PRO A 90 20.68 -4.85 1.70
N ARG A 91 21.09 -4.14 2.74
CA ARG A 91 20.60 -4.34 4.10
C ARG A 91 19.45 -3.39 4.47
N TRP A 92 19.47 -2.16 3.95
CA TRP A 92 18.50 -1.10 4.31
C TRP A 92 17.94 -0.43 3.05
N PRO A 93 17.11 -1.14 2.28
CA PRO A 93 16.42 -0.50 1.15
C PRO A 93 15.46 0.56 1.68
N LEU A 94 15.62 1.78 1.19
CA LEU A 94 14.85 2.93 1.63
C LEU A 94 14.29 3.66 0.41
N TYR A 95 13.13 4.26 0.57
CA TYR A 95 12.66 5.32 -0.31
C TYR A 95 12.34 6.59 0.48
N VAL A 96 12.62 7.72 -0.14
CA VAL A 96 12.20 9.04 0.31
C VAL A 96 11.27 9.61 -0.74
N VAL A 97 10.03 9.90 -0.35
CA VAL A 97 8.99 10.42 -1.25
C VAL A 97 8.63 11.84 -0.82
N PRO A 98 8.85 12.84 -1.67
CA PRO A 98 8.46 14.21 -1.36
C PRO A 98 6.94 14.35 -1.23
N ARG A 99 6.53 15.20 -0.32
CA ARG A 99 5.15 15.61 -0.05
C ARG A 99 5.07 17.14 -0.06
N PRO A 100 3.88 17.72 -0.17
CA PRO A 100 3.72 19.17 -0.02
C PRO A 100 4.30 19.70 1.29
N GLU A 101 4.59 20.97 1.32
CA GLU A 101 5.02 21.72 2.51
C GLU A 101 6.37 21.28 3.08
N GLY A 102 7.29 20.78 2.24
CA GLY A 102 8.61 20.34 2.70
C GLY A 102 8.60 19.07 3.53
N ARG A 103 7.55 18.26 3.39
CA ARG A 103 7.44 16.97 4.05
C ARG A 103 8.00 15.85 3.18
N PHE A 104 8.50 14.83 3.84
CA PHE A 104 9.08 13.65 3.18
C PHE A 104 8.62 12.38 3.88
N LEU A 105 8.05 11.47 3.10
CA LEU A 105 7.75 10.12 3.57
C LEU A 105 8.99 9.25 3.40
N ILE A 106 9.49 8.71 4.50
CA ILE A 106 10.63 7.80 4.55
C ILE A 106 10.09 6.41 4.83
N GLY A 107 10.38 5.47 3.99
CA GLY A 107 9.86 4.10 4.11
C GLY A 107 10.71 3.07 3.39
N ALA A 108 10.39 1.88 3.60
CA ALA A 108 9.58 1.32 4.66
C ALA A 108 10.17 -0.02 5.09
N THR A 109 9.98 -0.36 6.33
CA THR A 109 10.33 -1.70 6.80
C THR A 109 9.42 -2.78 6.20
N SER A 110 9.88 -4.01 6.25
CA SER A 110 9.09 -5.19 5.94
C SER A 110 9.42 -6.27 6.97
N ILE A 111 8.52 -6.48 7.91
CA ILE A 111 8.75 -7.32 9.08
C ILE A 111 7.61 -8.32 9.21
N GLU A 112 7.92 -9.61 9.33
CA GLU A 112 6.94 -10.65 9.63
C GLU A 112 6.49 -10.51 11.09
N SER A 113 5.54 -9.63 11.30
CA SER A 113 4.97 -9.31 12.61
C SER A 113 3.61 -8.65 12.44
N GLU A 114 2.72 -8.88 13.38
CA GLU A 114 1.39 -8.24 13.41
C GLU A 114 1.27 -7.14 14.47
N ASP A 115 2.36 -6.80 15.13
CA ASP A 115 2.41 -5.66 16.04
C ASP A 115 2.32 -4.35 15.24
N LYS A 116 1.27 -3.57 15.46
CA LYS A 116 1.01 -2.30 14.78
C LYS A 116 1.76 -1.10 15.38
N ARG A 117 2.63 -1.33 16.35
CA ARG A 117 3.43 -0.27 16.98
C ARG A 117 4.77 -0.11 16.26
N VAL A 118 5.26 1.12 16.21
CA VAL A 118 6.59 1.41 15.67
C VAL A 118 7.65 1.00 16.68
N SER A 119 8.68 0.31 16.22
CA SER A 119 9.82 -0.07 17.05
C SER A 119 10.92 1.00 17.03
N VAL A 120 11.65 1.13 18.14
CA VAL A 120 12.82 2.01 18.21
C VAL A 120 13.84 1.66 17.13
N ARG A 121 14.09 0.35 16.91
CA ARG A 121 15.02 -0.11 15.88
C ARG A 121 14.61 0.39 14.50
N SER A 122 13.35 0.21 14.10
CA SER A 122 12.87 0.64 12.80
C SER A 122 12.94 2.16 12.62
N ALA A 123 12.58 2.92 13.66
CA ALA A 123 12.72 4.37 13.62
C ALA A 123 14.18 4.80 13.41
N LEU A 124 15.12 4.21 14.16
CA LEU A 124 16.54 4.49 14.01
C LEU A 124 17.06 4.11 12.61
N GLU A 125 16.70 2.93 12.09
CA GLU A 125 17.12 2.47 10.76
C GLU A 125 16.63 3.41 9.65
N LEU A 126 15.35 3.79 9.68
CA LEU A 126 14.75 4.68 8.69
C LEU A 126 15.37 6.08 8.73
N LEU A 127 15.49 6.67 9.91
CA LEU A 127 16.02 8.03 10.07
C LEU A 127 17.51 8.08 9.76
N THR A 128 18.30 7.09 10.20
CA THR A 128 19.73 7.00 9.88
C THR A 128 19.96 6.84 8.38
N ALA A 129 19.16 6.04 7.70
CA ALA A 129 19.28 5.85 6.26
C ALA A 129 18.88 7.13 5.48
N ALA A 130 17.90 7.88 5.94
CA ALA A 130 17.56 9.18 5.38
C ALA A 130 18.70 10.20 5.59
N TYR A 131 19.28 10.25 6.79
CA TYR A 131 20.46 11.08 7.08
C TYR A 131 21.65 10.72 6.21
N ALA A 132 21.91 9.43 6.00
CA ALA A 132 22.96 8.97 5.10
C ALA A 132 22.70 9.36 3.63
N LEU A 133 21.44 9.47 3.21
CA LEU A 133 21.06 9.93 1.88
C LEU A 133 21.34 11.42 1.70
N HIS A 134 20.90 12.25 2.64
CA HIS A 134 21.15 13.69 2.63
C HIS A 134 21.30 14.24 4.06
N PRO A 135 22.42 14.96 4.37
CA PRO A 135 22.74 15.38 5.75
C PRO A 135 21.69 16.32 6.37
N ALA A 136 21.00 17.13 5.58
CA ALA A 136 19.95 18.01 6.10
C ALA A 136 18.74 17.26 6.71
N PHE A 137 18.61 15.96 6.50
CA PHE A 137 17.62 15.18 7.23
C PHE A 137 17.95 14.99 8.71
N ALA A 138 19.19 15.28 9.15
CA ALA A 138 19.53 15.23 10.56
C ALA A 138 18.74 16.22 11.41
N GLU A 139 18.48 17.41 10.86
CA GLU A 139 17.77 18.50 11.53
C GLU A 139 16.29 18.58 11.15
N ALA A 140 15.80 17.61 10.35
CA ALA A 140 14.39 17.54 10.00
C ALA A 140 13.53 17.21 11.22
N ARG A 141 12.38 17.84 11.34
CA ARG A 141 11.41 17.54 12.40
C ARG A 141 10.68 16.24 12.09
N ILE A 142 10.55 15.35 13.06
CA ILE A 142 9.71 14.18 12.96
C ILE A 142 8.24 14.62 13.11
N VAL A 143 7.44 14.43 12.07
CA VAL A 143 6.01 14.75 12.05
C VAL A 143 5.18 13.57 12.52
N GLU A 144 5.54 12.36 12.05
CA GLU A 144 4.80 11.14 12.34
C GLU A 144 5.71 9.92 12.24
N LEU A 145 5.52 8.97 13.14
CA LEU A 145 6.00 7.60 13.01
C LEU A 145 4.77 6.69 12.90
N GLY A 146 4.69 5.90 11.84
CA GLY A 146 3.52 5.08 11.56
C GLY A 146 3.87 3.64 11.26
N ALA A 147 2.96 2.74 11.59
CA ALA A 147 3.04 1.32 11.24
C ALA A 147 1.70 0.84 10.68
N GLY A 148 1.77 -0.03 9.67
CA GLY A 148 0.60 -0.68 9.09
C GLY A 148 0.87 -2.14 8.76
N LEU A 149 -0.19 -2.94 8.70
CA LEU A 149 -0.11 -4.33 8.29
C LEU A 149 -0.57 -4.47 6.84
N ARG A 150 0.26 -5.08 6.03
CA ARG A 150 -0.04 -5.40 4.63
C ARG A 150 -0.60 -6.81 4.55
N PRO A 151 -1.76 -7.02 3.91
CA PRO A 151 -2.28 -8.36 3.67
C PRO A 151 -1.41 -9.07 2.63
N ALA A 152 -0.91 -10.25 2.96
CA ALA A 152 -0.05 -11.03 2.09
C ALA A 152 -0.40 -12.52 2.16
N PHE A 153 -0.46 -13.18 1.01
CA PHE A 153 -0.43 -14.63 0.92
C PHE A 153 1.00 -15.17 1.07
N PRO A 154 1.21 -16.47 1.31
CA PRO A 154 2.55 -17.03 1.51
C PRO A 154 3.54 -16.75 0.38
N ASP A 155 3.06 -16.69 -0.87
CA ASP A 155 3.83 -16.39 -2.08
C ASP A 155 3.98 -14.89 -2.37
N ASN A 156 3.37 -14.02 -1.57
CA ASN A 156 3.28 -12.58 -1.76
C ASN A 156 2.60 -12.13 -3.07
N LEU A 157 1.88 -13.01 -3.74
CA LEU A 157 1.13 -12.69 -4.95
C LEU A 157 -0.33 -12.35 -4.63
N PRO A 158 -0.91 -11.33 -5.28
CA PRO A 158 -2.33 -11.04 -5.13
C PRO A 158 -3.19 -12.14 -5.75
N ARG A 159 -4.41 -12.27 -5.26
CA ARG A 159 -5.38 -13.22 -5.82
C ARG A 159 -6.74 -12.59 -5.99
N ILE A 160 -7.42 -13.00 -7.05
CA ILE A 160 -8.87 -12.83 -7.23
C ILE A 160 -9.46 -14.22 -7.07
N GLN A 161 -10.20 -14.44 -5.99
CA GLN A 161 -10.84 -15.73 -5.68
C GLN A 161 -12.32 -15.64 -5.96
N VAL A 162 -12.85 -16.56 -6.74
CA VAL A 162 -14.23 -16.58 -7.19
C VAL A 162 -14.95 -17.80 -6.64
N SER A 163 -16.06 -17.58 -5.93
CA SER A 163 -16.94 -18.62 -5.43
C SER A 163 -18.39 -18.21 -5.67
N GLY A 164 -19.00 -18.71 -6.74
CA GLY A 164 -20.31 -18.28 -7.20
C GLY A 164 -20.33 -16.76 -7.49
N ASP A 165 -21.27 -16.04 -6.87
CA ASP A 165 -21.41 -14.59 -6.98
C ASP A 165 -20.46 -13.80 -6.06
N LYS A 166 -19.57 -14.48 -5.34
CA LYS A 166 -18.63 -13.84 -4.43
C LYS A 166 -17.22 -13.83 -5.00
N ILE A 167 -16.63 -12.66 -5.02
CA ILE A 167 -15.31 -12.40 -5.59
C ILE A 167 -14.48 -11.72 -4.53
N ALA A 168 -13.41 -12.34 -4.07
CA ALA A 168 -12.49 -11.73 -3.12
C ALA A 168 -11.20 -11.29 -3.82
N VAL A 169 -10.83 -10.03 -3.63
CA VAL A 169 -9.58 -9.44 -4.15
C VAL A 169 -8.68 -9.10 -2.98
N ASN A 170 -7.57 -9.81 -2.82
CA ASN A 170 -6.74 -9.69 -1.62
C ASN A 170 -5.25 -10.00 -1.89
N GLY A 171 -4.41 -9.78 -0.87
CA GLY A 171 -3.01 -10.17 -0.89
C GLY A 171 -2.09 -9.26 -1.70
N LEU A 172 -2.46 -7.98 -1.92
CA LEU A 172 -1.67 -7.03 -2.72
C LEU A 172 -0.33 -6.65 -2.06
N TYR A 173 -0.10 -7.04 -0.82
CA TYR A 173 1.15 -6.88 -0.09
C TYR A 173 1.71 -5.45 -0.15
N ARG A 174 2.88 -5.26 -0.76
CA ARG A 174 3.57 -3.96 -0.86
C ARG A 174 3.08 -3.09 -2.03
N HIS A 175 2.30 -3.65 -2.95
CA HIS A 175 2.01 -3.07 -4.25
C HIS A 175 0.54 -2.67 -4.42
N GLY A 176 -0.18 -2.42 -3.33
CA GLY A 176 -1.61 -2.13 -3.35
C GLY A 176 -1.99 -1.02 -4.35
N PHE A 177 -1.36 0.14 -4.27
CA PHE A 177 -1.66 1.26 -5.19
C PHE A 177 -1.24 1.00 -6.63
N LEU A 178 -0.19 0.20 -6.84
CA LEU A 178 0.28 -0.14 -8.19
C LEU A 178 -0.64 -1.17 -8.87
N LEU A 179 -1.06 -2.19 -8.12
CA LEU A 179 -1.79 -3.34 -8.67
C LEU A 179 -3.32 -3.17 -8.63
N ALA A 180 -3.85 -2.32 -7.73
CA ALA A 180 -5.29 -2.15 -7.58
C ALA A 180 -6.03 -1.80 -8.89
N PRO A 181 -5.53 -0.91 -9.77
CA PRO A 181 -6.20 -0.63 -11.04
C PRO A 181 -6.30 -1.86 -11.94
N ALA A 182 -5.23 -2.64 -12.08
CA ALA A 182 -5.22 -3.84 -12.90
C ALA A 182 -6.16 -4.93 -12.35
N LEU A 183 -6.14 -5.16 -11.03
CA LEU A 183 -7.05 -6.12 -10.40
C LEU A 183 -8.50 -5.67 -10.48
N ALA A 184 -8.77 -4.37 -10.40
CA ALA A 184 -10.12 -3.83 -10.60
C ALA A 184 -10.61 -4.05 -12.05
N GLU A 185 -9.73 -3.85 -13.04
CA GLU A 185 -10.05 -4.11 -14.45
C GLU A 185 -10.31 -5.59 -14.72
N LEU A 186 -9.46 -6.48 -14.21
CA LEU A 186 -9.66 -7.92 -14.31
C LEU A 186 -11.00 -8.36 -13.66
N THR A 187 -11.28 -7.86 -12.46
CA THR A 187 -12.53 -8.15 -11.75
C THR A 187 -13.74 -7.63 -12.51
N PHE A 188 -13.68 -6.42 -13.04
CA PHE A 188 -14.73 -5.83 -13.87
C PHE A 188 -14.98 -6.67 -15.14
N ASN A 189 -13.93 -7.03 -15.86
CA ASN A 189 -14.03 -7.83 -17.08
C ASN A 189 -14.63 -9.22 -16.81
N TYR A 190 -14.32 -9.79 -15.66
CA TYR A 190 -14.96 -11.03 -15.24
C TYR A 190 -16.46 -10.83 -14.95
N VAL A 191 -16.81 -9.83 -14.16
CA VAL A 191 -18.22 -9.60 -13.74
C VAL A 191 -19.12 -9.22 -14.92
N VAL A 192 -18.61 -8.37 -15.81
CA VAL A 192 -19.45 -7.81 -16.91
C VAL A 192 -19.39 -8.67 -18.17
N ASN A 193 -18.24 -9.21 -18.50
CA ASN A 193 -17.99 -9.86 -19.78
C ASN A 193 -17.72 -11.37 -19.64
N GLY A 194 -17.65 -11.93 -18.43
CA GLY A 194 -17.34 -13.34 -18.18
C GLY A 194 -15.88 -13.72 -18.53
N VAL A 195 -15.00 -12.73 -18.76
CA VAL A 195 -13.61 -12.96 -19.15
C VAL A 195 -12.82 -13.47 -17.95
N ARG A 196 -12.14 -14.61 -18.13
CA ARG A 196 -11.35 -15.28 -17.09
C ARG A 196 -9.87 -15.07 -17.34
N ASP A 197 -9.16 -14.64 -16.31
CA ASP A 197 -7.70 -14.63 -16.27
C ASP A 197 -7.24 -15.74 -15.32
N ASN A 198 -6.71 -16.83 -15.88
CA ASN A 198 -6.32 -18.01 -15.09
C ASN A 198 -4.96 -17.85 -14.41
N GLU A 199 -4.19 -16.80 -14.68
CA GLU A 199 -2.92 -16.54 -14.00
C GLU A 199 -3.14 -15.90 -12.62
N VAL A 200 -4.11 -15.00 -12.52
CA VAL A 200 -4.41 -14.23 -11.30
C VAL A 200 -5.65 -14.73 -10.57
N MET A 201 -6.65 -15.25 -11.34
CA MET A 201 -7.90 -15.72 -10.76
C MET A 201 -7.80 -17.16 -10.27
N ARG A 202 -8.38 -17.42 -9.10
CA ARG A 202 -8.53 -18.76 -8.51
C ARG A 202 -10.01 -19.05 -8.32
N TRP A 203 -10.41 -20.23 -8.74
CA TRP A 203 -11.79 -20.74 -8.63
C TRP A 203 -11.87 -21.65 -7.41
N ILE A 204 -12.84 -21.41 -6.51
CA ILE A 204 -13.10 -22.18 -5.30
C ILE A 204 -14.52 -22.74 -5.36
#